data_6f49125168649fdc819ec954c6f3d0d8
#
_entry.id   6f49125168649fdc819ec954c6f3d0d8
#
_cell.length_a   1.000
_cell.length_b   1.000
_cell.length_c   1.000
_cell.angle_alpha   90.00
_cell.angle_beta   90.00
_cell.angle_gamma   90.00
#
_symmetry.space_group_name_H-M   'P 1'
#
loop_
_entity.id
_entity.type
_entity.pdbx_description
1 polymer ?
#
loop_
_entity_poly.entity_id
_entity_poly.type
_entity_poly.pdbx_seq_one_letter_code
_entity_poly.pdbx_strand_id
1 'polypeptide(L)'
;GVRGAKAMVSAGVVDDVDYALGLHLYSGWELGEIDPGRGDYLATTKFDAFISGVPAHAGGRPHEGRNALLAASTAVLNLHAIPRHKDGATRINVGKLTAGTGRNVVCSRAHLAVETRGSSSGLNEYMYSYAMRVLEAATSMHGCALEVRAMGSAQSANSDEELAERVRELALGIGGFCVRPPDAGGGSEDFTYMMERVQQHGGQATSIGVGADLGGWGHHTAEFDFDERALGLAIRLLSELTFDLLQS
;
A
#
# COMPACT_ATOMS: atom_id res chain seq x y z
N GLY A 1 -1.05 8.86 1.75
CA GLY A 1 -0.12 8.08 0.99
C GLY A 1 -0.70 7.31 -0.18
N VAL A 2 0.18 6.76 -0.97
CA VAL A 2 -0.06 5.88 -2.14
C VAL A 2 -1.01 6.46 -3.20
N ARG A 3 -0.82 7.72 -3.60
CA ARG A 3 -1.65 8.40 -4.62
C ARG A 3 -0.84 9.12 -5.69
N GLY A 4 0.36 9.62 -5.36
CA GLY A 4 1.16 10.49 -6.22
C GLY A 4 1.62 9.80 -7.50
N ALA A 5 2.29 8.67 -7.38
CA ALA A 5 2.81 7.93 -8.52
C ALA A 5 1.71 7.46 -9.47
N LYS A 6 0.55 7.01 -8.96
CA LYS A 6 -0.61 6.66 -9.80
C LYS A 6 -1.09 7.82 -10.66
N ALA A 7 -1.14 9.03 -10.10
CA ALA A 7 -1.55 10.22 -10.85
C ALA A 7 -0.51 10.58 -11.93
N MET A 8 0.78 10.47 -11.62
CA MET A 8 1.87 10.70 -12.58
C MET A 8 1.84 9.70 -13.74
N VAL A 9 1.65 8.41 -13.44
CA VAL A 9 1.48 7.37 -14.47
C VAL A 9 0.26 7.65 -15.35
N SER A 10 -0.87 8.03 -14.74
CA SER A 10 -2.08 8.39 -15.50
C SER A 10 -1.90 9.62 -16.39
N ALA A 11 -0.94 10.50 -16.08
CA ALA A 11 -0.57 11.66 -16.88
C ALA A 11 0.50 11.33 -17.96
N GLY A 12 0.95 10.08 -18.06
CA GLY A 12 1.91 9.63 -19.06
C GLY A 12 3.38 9.96 -18.75
N VAL A 13 3.71 10.31 -17.48
CA VAL A 13 5.07 10.79 -17.10
C VAL A 13 6.17 9.74 -17.35
N VAL A 14 5.80 8.46 -17.39
CA VAL A 14 6.76 7.34 -17.55
C VAL A 14 6.47 6.49 -18.80
N ASP A 15 5.71 7.02 -19.77
CA ASP A 15 5.30 6.24 -20.96
C ASP A 15 6.45 5.99 -21.95
N ASP A 16 7.46 6.86 -21.94
CA ASP A 16 8.67 6.83 -22.80
C ASP A 16 9.95 6.56 -21.99
N VAL A 17 9.83 5.98 -20.81
CA VAL A 17 10.96 5.70 -19.90
C VAL A 17 11.42 4.26 -20.07
N ASP A 18 12.73 4.06 -20.35
CA ASP A 18 13.36 2.76 -20.47
C ASP A 18 13.75 2.19 -19.10
N TYR A 19 14.19 3.05 -18.15
CA TYR A 19 14.65 2.64 -16.83
C TYR A 19 14.00 3.47 -15.73
N ALA A 20 13.33 2.81 -14.78
CA ALA A 20 12.79 3.45 -13.57
C ALA A 20 13.60 3.03 -12.34
N LEU A 21 14.20 4.01 -11.67
CA LEU A 21 15.04 3.80 -10.48
C LEU A 21 14.36 4.46 -9.28
N GLY A 22 13.93 3.66 -8.31
CA GLY A 22 13.44 4.13 -7.01
C GLY A 22 14.48 3.91 -5.92
N LEU A 23 14.55 4.83 -4.97
CA LEU A 23 15.42 4.68 -3.81
C LEU A 23 14.66 5.03 -2.54
N HIS A 24 14.74 4.15 -1.54
CA HIS A 24 14.12 4.36 -0.23
C HIS A 24 15.13 4.15 0.89
N LEU A 25 15.14 5.06 1.88
CA LEU A 25 15.95 4.93 3.09
C LEU A 25 15.26 3.97 4.07
N TYR A 26 16.04 3.13 4.73
CA TYR A 26 15.55 2.19 5.74
C TYR A 26 16.20 2.44 7.10
N SER A 27 15.37 2.82 8.08
CA SER A 27 15.73 2.74 9.50
C SER A 27 15.83 1.26 9.92
N GLY A 28 16.74 0.92 10.81
CA GLY A 28 17.04 -0.46 11.19
C GLY A 28 18.02 -1.18 10.26
N TRP A 29 18.50 -0.51 9.21
CA TRP A 29 19.64 -0.96 8.39
C TRP A 29 20.83 -0.04 8.63
N GLU A 30 22.00 -0.62 8.84
CA GLU A 30 23.21 0.16 9.07
C GLU A 30 23.54 1.05 7.86
N LEU A 31 24.24 2.15 8.11
CA LEU A 31 24.70 3.04 7.04
C LEU A 31 25.54 2.26 6.03
N GLY A 32 25.18 2.35 4.76
CA GLY A 32 25.84 1.65 3.66
C GLY A 32 25.32 0.25 3.40
N GLU A 33 24.43 -0.30 4.22
CA GLU A 33 23.69 -1.51 3.81
C GLU A 33 22.78 -1.18 2.63
N ILE A 34 22.76 -2.07 1.62
CA ILE A 34 21.97 -1.88 0.40
C ILE A 34 21.23 -3.16 0.01
N ASP A 35 19.98 -3.01 -0.37
CA ASP A 35 19.20 -3.99 -1.13
C ASP A 35 19.04 -3.44 -2.56
N PRO A 36 19.74 -4.00 -3.56
CA PRO A 36 19.79 -3.44 -4.91
C PRO A 36 18.50 -3.63 -5.73
N GLY A 37 17.62 -4.50 -5.27
CA GLY A 37 16.43 -4.85 -6.04
C GLY A 37 15.30 -5.36 -5.18
N ARG A 38 14.72 -4.49 -4.35
CA ARG A 38 13.56 -4.88 -3.54
C ARG A 38 12.41 -5.38 -4.39
N GLY A 39 11.84 -6.47 -3.94
CA GLY A 39 10.68 -7.10 -4.53
C GLY A 39 9.60 -7.39 -3.49
N ASP A 40 8.66 -8.27 -3.87
CA ASP A 40 7.57 -8.73 -3.01
C ASP A 40 6.71 -7.58 -2.44
N TYR A 41 6.62 -6.46 -3.18
CA TYR A 41 5.71 -5.39 -2.82
C TYR A 41 4.27 -5.86 -2.89
N LEU A 42 3.56 -5.70 -1.77
CA LEU A 42 2.15 -6.08 -1.71
C LEU A 42 1.28 -5.01 -2.39
N ALA A 43 0.40 -5.47 -3.27
CA ALA A 43 -0.70 -4.64 -3.72
C ALA A 43 -1.62 -4.29 -2.55
N THR A 44 -2.10 -3.06 -2.49
CA THR A 44 -3.02 -2.58 -1.45
C THR A 44 -4.11 -1.71 -2.03
N THR A 45 -5.30 -1.77 -1.42
CA THR A 45 -6.39 -0.81 -1.64
C THR A 45 -6.91 -0.33 -0.31
N LYS A 46 -6.91 1.00 -0.11
CA LYS A 46 -7.46 1.67 1.06
C LYS A 46 -8.73 2.39 0.68
N PHE A 47 -9.78 2.20 1.45
CA PHE A 47 -11.07 2.83 1.20
C PHE A 47 -11.84 3.09 2.49
N ASP A 48 -12.72 4.09 2.41
CA ASP A 48 -13.66 4.41 3.47
C ASP A 48 -15.08 4.02 3.01
N ALA A 49 -15.83 3.34 3.89
CA ALA A 49 -17.22 3.00 3.66
C ALA A 49 -18.10 3.82 4.61
N PHE A 50 -19.01 4.61 4.04
CA PHE A 50 -19.99 5.40 4.75
C PHE A 50 -21.36 4.74 4.62
N ILE A 51 -21.96 4.40 5.76
CA ILE A 51 -23.25 3.73 5.82
C ILE A 51 -24.27 4.71 6.40
N SER A 52 -25.37 4.92 5.66
CA SER A 52 -26.44 5.83 6.03
C SER A 52 -27.74 5.07 6.22
N GLY A 53 -28.32 5.18 7.40
CA GLY A 53 -29.59 4.63 7.78
C GLY A 53 -30.64 5.73 8.11
N VAL A 54 -31.66 5.38 8.92
CA VAL A 54 -32.73 6.29 9.35
C VAL A 54 -32.75 6.30 10.88
N PRO A 55 -32.66 7.47 11.53
CA PRO A 55 -32.76 7.56 12.98
C PRO A 55 -34.23 7.35 13.42
N ALA A 56 -34.39 6.77 14.62
CA ALA A 56 -35.70 6.62 15.28
C ALA A 56 -35.52 6.56 16.80
N HIS A 57 -36.58 6.77 17.54
CA HIS A 57 -36.54 6.58 19.01
C HIS A 57 -36.47 5.09 19.32
N ALA A 58 -35.34 4.64 19.91
CA ALA A 58 -35.06 3.22 20.11
C ALA A 58 -36.07 2.47 20.97
N GLY A 59 -36.71 3.13 21.96
CA GLY A 59 -37.72 2.54 22.83
C GLY A 59 -39.16 2.72 22.31
N GLY A 60 -39.45 3.83 21.62
CA GLY A 60 -40.81 4.19 21.21
C GLY A 60 -41.19 3.70 19.81
N ARG A 61 -40.29 3.85 18.84
CA ARG A 61 -40.54 3.55 17.42
C ARG A 61 -39.34 2.91 16.72
N PRO A 62 -38.76 1.81 17.26
CA PRO A 62 -37.56 1.20 16.68
C PRO A 62 -37.75 0.71 15.25
N HIS A 63 -38.98 0.31 14.86
CA HIS A 63 -39.32 -0.22 13.54
C HIS A 63 -39.31 0.83 12.42
N GLU A 64 -39.36 2.13 12.75
CA GLU A 64 -39.22 3.22 11.79
C GLU A 64 -37.74 3.49 11.42
N GLY A 65 -36.82 3.00 12.22
CA GLY A 65 -35.38 3.20 12.02
C GLY A 65 -34.73 2.20 11.07
N ARG A 66 -33.60 2.61 10.49
CA ARG A 66 -32.67 1.73 9.76
C ARG A 66 -31.30 1.87 10.40
N ASN A 67 -30.83 0.79 11.02
CA ASN A 67 -29.68 0.85 11.92
C ASN A 67 -28.35 0.68 11.20
N ALA A 68 -27.65 1.79 10.95
CA ALA A 68 -26.34 1.80 10.31
C ALA A 68 -25.25 1.11 11.14
N LEU A 69 -25.36 1.10 12.49
CA LEU A 69 -24.43 0.38 13.37
C LEU A 69 -24.54 -1.14 13.17
N LEU A 70 -25.77 -1.68 13.05
CA LEU A 70 -25.95 -3.11 12.76
C LEU A 70 -25.42 -3.48 11.39
N ALA A 71 -25.67 -2.64 10.36
CA ALA A 71 -25.11 -2.84 9.02
C ALA A 71 -23.58 -2.85 9.06
N ALA A 72 -22.95 -1.90 9.76
CA ALA A 72 -21.52 -1.84 9.93
C ALA A 72 -20.94 -3.07 10.69
N SER A 73 -21.60 -3.48 11.77
CA SER A 73 -21.18 -4.66 12.55
C SER A 73 -21.25 -5.94 11.72
N THR A 74 -22.36 -6.11 10.96
CA THR A 74 -22.52 -7.22 10.01
C THR A 74 -21.41 -7.20 8.96
N ALA A 75 -21.11 -6.03 8.40
CA ALA A 75 -20.02 -5.87 7.43
C ALA A 75 -18.66 -6.26 8.03
N VAL A 76 -18.30 -5.76 9.21
CA VAL A 76 -17.00 -6.04 9.86
C VAL A 76 -16.79 -7.53 10.02
N LEU A 77 -17.75 -8.26 10.59
CA LEU A 77 -17.63 -9.71 10.80
C LEU A 77 -17.42 -10.46 9.48
N ASN A 78 -18.17 -10.12 8.44
CA ASN A 78 -18.10 -10.80 7.15
C ASN A 78 -16.89 -10.36 6.30
N LEU A 79 -16.40 -9.12 6.43
CA LEU A 79 -15.15 -8.68 5.83
C LEU A 79 -13.96 -9.52 6.34
N HIS A 80 -13.88 -9.74 7.64
CA HIS A 80 -12.82 -10.59 8.23
C HIS A 80 -13.00 -12.08 7.91
N ALA A 81 -14.19 -12.52 7.54
CA ALA A 81 -14.51 -13.89 7.14
C ALA A 81 -14.27 -14.17 5.63
N ILE A 82 -13.84 -13.18 4.83
CA ILE A 82 -13.52 -13.40 3.41
C ILE A 82 -12.48 -14.53 3.28
N PRO A 83 -12.75 -15.58 2.46
CA PRO A 83 -11.82 -16.68 2.27
C PRO A 83 -10.47 -16.20 1.75
N ARG A 84 -9.39 -16.72 2.33
CA ARG A 84 -8.03 -16.46 1.85
C ARG A 84 -7.79 -17.23 0.57
N HIS A 85 -6.99 -16.67 -0.32
CA HIS A 85 -6.73 -17.30 -1.62
C HIS A 85 -5.58 -18.32 -1.52
N LYS A 86 -5.66 -19.42 -2.29
CA LYS A 86 -4.64 -20.48 -2.31
C LYS A 86 -3.33 -20.06 -3.00
N ASP A 87 -3.42 -19.09 -3.92
CA ASP A 87 -2.31 -18.73 -4.81
C ASP A 87 -1.41 -17.63 -4.22
N GLY A 88 -1.66 -17.20 -2.97
CA GLY A 88 -0.79 -16.25 -2.30
C GLY A 88 -1.41 -15.57 -1.10
N ALA A 89 -0.62 -14.70 -0.48
CA ALA A 89 -1.03 -13.99 0.72
C ALA A 89 -2.11 -12.96 0.40
N THR A 90 -3.19 -12.99 1.17
CA THR A 90 -4.28 -12.01 1.13
C THR A 90 -4.59 -11.50 2.53
N ARG A 91 -4.90 -10.22 2.66
CA ARG A 91 -5.25 -9.58 3.94
C ARG A 91 -6.41 -8.63 3.77
N ILE A 92 -7.17 -8.46 4.83
CA ILE A 92 -8.13 -7.38 5.00
C ILE A 92 -8.09 -6.92 6.45
N ASN A 93 -8.21 -5.62 6.66
CA ASN A 93 -8.32 -5.04 7.98
C ASN A 93 -9.35 -3.92 7.99
N VAL A 94 -10.22 -3.92 9.00
CA VAL A 94 -11.05 -2.78 9.35
C VAL A 94 -10.35 -2.07 10.51
N GLY A 95 -9.60 -1.03 10.20
CA GLY A 95 -8.77 -0.31 11.18
C GLY A 95 -9.56 0.68 12.04
N LYS A 96 -10.75 1.10 11.58
CA LYS A 96 -11.60 2.04 12.30
C LYS A 96 -13.07 1.76 12.01
N LEU A 97 -13.89 1.81 13.07
CA LEU A 97 -15.34 1.88 13.02
C LEU A 97 -15.82 3.02 13.93
N THR A 98 -16.59 3.94 13.38
CA THR A 98 -17.26 5.00 14.15
C THR A 98 -18.74 4.97 13.84
N ALA A 99 -19.62 4.92 14.85
CA ALA A 99 -21.06 4.85 14.64
C ALA A 99 -21.85 5.44 15.82
N GLY A 100 -23.00 6.03 15.52
CA GLY A 100 -24.02 6.46 16.51
C GLY A 100 -23.71 7.78 17.21
N THR A 101 -24.72 8.28 17.90
CA THR A 101 -24.69 9.57 18.62
C THR A 101 -25.21 9.47 20.06
N GLY A 102 -26.00 8.43 20.38
CA GLY A 102 -26.59 8.28 21.71
C GLY A 102 -27.27 6.93 21.88
N ARG A 103 -27.50 6.55 23.13
CA ARG A 103 -27.99 5.21 23.50
C ARG A 103 -29.50 4.97 23.26
N ASN A 104 -30.29 6.02 23.09
CA ASN A 104 -31.74 5.96 22.90
C ASN A 104 -32.20 6.31 21.46
N VAL A 105 -31.24 6.40 20.53
CA VAL A 105 -31.49 6.69 19.10
C VAL A 105 -30.96 5.53 18.26
N VAL A 106 -31.79 5.04 17.33
CA VAL A 106 -31.33 4.10 16.28
C VAL A 106 -30.24 4.79 15.45
N CYS A 107 -29.09 4.14 15.37
CA CYS A 107 -27.92 4.71 14.71
C CYS A 107 -28.18 4.93 13.20
N SER A 108 -28.06 6.16 12.75
CA SER A 108 -28.29 6.54 11.35
C SER A 108 -27.01 6.70 10.52
N ARG A 109 -25.83 6.67 11.14
CA ARG A 109 -24.56 6.82 10.41
C ARG A 109 -23.48 5.95 11.00
N ALA A 110 -22.73 5.26 10.13
CA ALA A 110 -21.50 4.58 10.48
C ALA A 110 -20.43 4.83 9.41
N HIS A 111 -19.17 4.80 9.82
CA HIS A 111 -17.99 4.96 8.98
C HIS A 111 -16.98 3.87 9.31
N LEU A 112 -16.47 3.19 8.29
CA LEU A 112 -15.43 2.19 8.37
C LEU A 112 -14.23 2.68 7.54
N ALA A 113 -13.01 2.57 8.09
CA ALA A 113 -11.77 2.71 7.33
C ALA A 113 -11.17 1.31 7.14
N VAL A 114 -10.99 0.92 5.88
CA VAL A 114 -10.68 -0.46 5.49
C VAL A 114 -9.46 -0.48 4.56
N GLU A 115 -8.64 -1.53 4.71
CA GLU A 115 -7.54 -1.85 3.81
C GLU A 115 -7.61 -3.30 3.38
N THR A 116 -7.41 -3.55 2.08
CA THR A 116 -7.14 -4.89 1.53
C THR A 116 -5.70 -4.96 1.03
N ARG A 117 -5.11 -6.17 1.07
CA ARG A 117 -3.78 -6.45 0.50
C ARG A 117 -3.76 -7.81 -0.18
N GLY A 118 -2.90 -7.92 -1.19
CA GLY A 118 -2.58 -9.17 -1.87
C GLY A 118 -1.10 -9.23 -2.27
N SER A 119 -0.51 -10.43 -2.28
CA SER A 119 0.85 -10.63 -2.81
C SER A 119 0.95 -10.39 -4.32
N SER A 120 -0.18 -10.25 -5.00
CA SER A 120 -0.26 -9.76 -6.38
C SER A 120 -1.43 -8.79 -6.51
N SER A 121 -1.39 -7.95 -7.55
CA SER A 121 -2.47 -7.01 -7.87
C SER A 121 -3.81 -7.74 -8.09
N GLY A 122 -3.79 -8.92 -8.73
CA GLY A 122 -4.97 -9.75 -8.93
C GLY A 122 -5.54 -10.30 -7.62
N LEU A 123 -4.69 -10.70 -6.67
CA LEU A 123 -5.12 -11.16 -5.35
C LEU A 123 -5.70 -10.03 -4.49
N ASN A 124 -5.16 -8.82 -4.62
CA ASN A 124 -5.75 -7.66 -3.95
C ASN A 124 -7.10 -7.27 -4.57
N GLU A 125 -7.24 -7.36 -5.90
CA GLU A 125 -8.52 -7.12 -6.57
C GLU A 125 -9.57 -8.16 -6.15
N TYR A 126 -9.20 -9.43 -6.02
CA TYR A 126 -10.08 -10.45 -5.44
C TYR A 126 -10.60 -10.03 -4.06
N MET A 127 -9.70 -9.59 -3.16
CA MET A 127 -10.08 -9.15 -1.82
C MET A 127 -10.96 -7.92 -1.84
N TYR A 128 -10.64 -6.93 -2.67
CA TYR A 128 -11.40 -5.69 -2.80
C TYR A 128 -12.80 -5.94 -3.37
N SER A 129 -12.91 -6.69 -4.46
CA SER A 129 -14.20 -7.02 -5.07
C SER A 129 -15.09 -7.83 -4.11
N TYR A 130 -14.49 -8.74 -3.32
CA TYR A 130 -15.24 -9.48 -2.31
C TYR A 130 -15.71 -8.56 -1.18
N ALA A 131 -14.86 -7.62 -0.74
CA ALA A 131 -15.22 -6.63 0.27
C ALA A 131 -16.39 -5.74 -0.17
N MET A 132 -16.43 -5.33 -1.44
CA MET A 132 -17.56 -4.56 -1.98
C MET A 132 -18.87 -5.36 -1.90
N ARG A 133 -18.87 -6.62 -2.31
CA ARG A 133 -20.06 -7.49 -2.20
C ARG A 133 -20.55 -7.64 -0.77
N VAL A 134 -19.61 -7.79 0.19
CA VAL A 134 -19.94 -7.90 1.62
C VAL A 134 -20.61 -6.61 2.12
N LEU A 135 -20.04 -5.45 1.78
CA LEU A 135 -20.59 -4.15 2.19
C LEU A 135 -21.98 -3.91 1.62
N GLU A 136 -22.18 -4.19 0.33
CA GLU A 136 -23.49 -4.08 -0.34
C GLU A 136 -24.53 -5.01 0.29
N ALA A 137 -24.17 -6.27 0.53
CA ALA A 137 -25.06 -7.23 1.18
C ALA A 137 -25.42 -6.83 2.60
N ALA A 138 -24.43 -6.41 3.41
CA ALA A 138 -24.65 -6.00 4.80
C ALA A 138 -25.54 -4.74 4.89
N THR A 139 -25.31 -3.75 4.02
CA THR A 139 -26.14 -2.53 4.02
C THR A 139 -27.54 -2.82 3.52
N SER A 140 -27.70 -3.65 2.50
CA SER A 140 -29.02 -4.07 1.98
C SER A 140 -29.84 -4.83 3.03
N MET A 141 -29.19 -5.75 3.79
CA MET A 141 -29.84 -6.51 4.87
C MET A 141 -30.52 -5.61 5.91
N HIS A 142 -29.93 -4.46 6.20
CA HIS A 142 -30.45 -3.48 7.19
C HIS A 142 -31.18 -2.29 6.55
N GLY A 143 -31.41 -2.31 5.24
CA GLY A 143 -32.08 -1.24 4.48
C GLY A 143 -31.35 0.10 4.50
N CYS A 144 -30.00 0.07 4.67
CA CYS A 144 -29.13 1.23 4.69
C CYS A 144 -28.55 1.52 3.31
N ALA A 145 -28.15 2.78 3.08
CA ALA A 145 -27.41 3.18 1.89
C ALA A 145 -25.88 3.06 2.14
N LEU A 146 -25.11 2.75 1.09
CA LEU A 146 -23.66 2.65 1.09
C LEU A 146 -23.06 3.70 0.16
N GLU A 147 -22.01 4.38 0.63
CA GLU A 147 -21.09 5.18 -0.18
C GLU A 147 -19.66 4.69 0.10
N VAL A 148 -18.88 4.40 -0.94
CA VAL A 148 -17.47 4.01 -0.79
C VAL A 148 -16.58 5.05 -1.44
N ARG A 149 -15.51 5.46 -0.73
CA ARG A 149 -14.52 6.41 -1.21
C ARG A 149 -13.14 5.77 -1.22
N ALA A 150 -12.49 5.78 -2.39
CA ALA A 150 -11.10 5.34 -2.52
C ALA A 150 -10.17 6.31 -1.78
N MET A 151 -9.29 5.76 -0.93
CA MET A 151 -8.35 6.52 -0.11
C MET A 151 -6.90 6.38 -0.58
N GLY A 152 -6.58 5.37 -1.36
CA GLY A 152 -5.29 5.15 -1.97
C GLY A 152 -5.08 3.68 -2.36
N SER A 153 -4.10 3.44 -3.24
CA SER A 153 -3.76 2.10 -3.69
C SER A 153 -2.31 2.02 -4.14
N ALA A 154 -1.75 0.82 -4.12
CA ALA A 154 -0.46 0.49 -4.73
C ALA A 154 -0.59 -0.87 -5.44
N GLN A 155 0.19 -1.07 -6.49
CA GLN A 155 0.30 -2.34 -7.19
C GLN A 155 1.32 -3.26 -6.49
N SER A 156 1.30 -4.55 -6.81
CA SER A 156 2.42 -5.43 -6.53
C SER A 156 3.50 -5.19 -7.59
N ALA A 157 4.75 -5.26 -7.19
CA ALA A 157 5.88 -5.18 -8.12
C ALA A 157 7.09 -5.93 -7.59
N ASN A 158 7.94 -6.32 -8.52
CA ASN A 158 9.28 -6.83 -8.27
C ASN A 158 10.26 -6.04 -9.11
N SER A 159 11.46 -5.84 -8.60
CA SER A 159 12.58 -5.30 -9.37
C SER A 159 13.00 -6.29 -10.48
N ASP A 160 13.44 -5.76 -11.62
CA ASP A 160 14.03 -6.58 -12.68
C ASP A 160 15.40 -7.11 -12.23
N GLU A 161 15.59 -8.42 -12.34
CA GLU A 161 16.79 -9.11 -11.85
C GLU A 161 18.08 -8.56 -12.48
N GLU A 162 18.08 -8.34 -13.78
CA GLU A 162 19.23 -7.84 -14.52
C GLU A 162 19.64 -6.43 -14.05
N LEU A 163 18.66 -5.55 -13.88
CA LEU A 163 18.89 -4.19 -13.38
C LEU A 163 19.34 -4.19 -11.92
N ALA A 164 18.76 -5.04 -11.09
CA ALA A 164 19.14 -5.20 -9.69
C ALA A 164 20.57 -5.72 -9.55
N GLU A 165 21.01 -6.70 -10.38
CA GLU A 165 22.38 -7.18 -10.37
C GLU A 165 23.38 -6.09 -10.82
N ARG A 166 23.01 -5.28 -11.82
CA ARG A 166 23.80 -4.13 -12.26
C ARG A 166 23.99 -3.10 -11.13
N VAL A 167 22.93 -2.80 -10.38
CA VAL A 167 22.98 -1.95 -9.17
C VAL A 167 23.94 -2.55 -8.13
N ARG A 168 23.86 -3.87 -7.92
CA ARG A 168 24.70 -4.60 -6.97
C ARG A 168 26.19 -4.50 -7.33
N GLU A 169 26.54 -4.76 -8.57
CA GLU A 169 27.93 -4.70 -9.06
C GLU A 169 28.50 -3.29 -8.91
N LEU A 170 27.77 -2.26 -9.30
CA LEU A 170 28.17 -0.87 -9.16
C LEU A 170 28.35 -0.48 -7.69
N ALA A 171 27.40 -0.82 -6.82
CA ALA A 171 27.49 -0.52 -5.39
C ALA A 171 28.77 -1.11 -4.76
N LEU A 172 29.10 -2.36 -5.09
CA LEU A 172 30.34 -3.00 -4.64
C LEU A 172 31.59 -2.32 -5.20
N GLY A 173 31.57 -1.89 -6.47
CA GLY A 173 32.68 -1.18 -7.14
C GLY A 173 32.95 0.21 -6.57
N ILE A 174 31.90 0.96 -6.24
CA ILE A 174 31.97 2.29 -5.62
C ILE A 174 32.64 2.25 -4.25
N GLY A 175 32.37 1.18 -3.49
CA GLY A 175 32.79 1.04 -2.10
C GLY A 175 31.88 1.84 -1.13
N GLY A 176 31.90 1.44 0.14
CA GLY A 176 31.03 2.01 1.18
C GLY A 176 29.64 1.36 1.25
N PHE A 177 29.35 0.40 0.38
CA PHE A 177 28.15 -0.40 0.43
C PHE A 177 28.41 -1.84 0.87
N CYS A 178 27.45 -2.40 1.60
CA CYS A 178 27.37 -3.82 1.96
C CYS A 178 26.01 -4.36 1.49
N VAL A 179 26.02 -5.31 0.57
CA VAL A 179 24.79 -5.87 0.02
C VAL A 179 24.13 -6.76 1.05
N ARG A 180 22.89 -6.48 1.35
CA ARG A 180 22.07 -7.30 2.25
C ARG A 180 21.59 -8.58 1.56
N PRO A 181 21.36 -9.66 2.33
CA PRO A 181 20.60 -10.78 1.82
C PRO A 181 19.15 -10.29 1.51
N PRO A 182 18.48 -10.91 0.52
CA PRO A 182 17.09 -10.61 0.24
C PRO A 182 16.23 -10.68 1.50
N ASP A 183 15.50 -9.62 1.79
CA ASP A 183 14.57 -9.57 2.90
C ASP A 183 13.15 -9.91 2.38
N ALA A 184 12.40 -10.68 3.16
CA ALA A 184 11.00 -10.93 2.83
C ALA A 184 10.25 -9.59 2.89
N GLY A 185 10.05 -8.97 1.74
CA GLY A 185 9.33 -7.72 1.58
C GLY A 185 7.99 -7.74 2.32
N GLY A 186 7.08 -6.93 2.01
CA GLY A 186 5.75 -6.91 2.64
C GLY A 186 5.24 -5.49 2.80
N GLY A 187 6.04 -4.53 2.41
CA GLY A 187 5.64 -3.14 2.26
C GLY A 187 4.71 -2.93 1.07
N SER A 188 4.09 -1.76 1.03
CA SER A 188 3.39 -1.26 -0.14
C SER A 188 3.93 0.12 -0.44
N GLU A 189 4.31 0.35 -1.70
CA GLU A 189 4.94 1.58 -2.18
C GLU A 189 4.22 2.06 -3.44
N ASP A 190 3.95 3.36 -3.58
CA ASP A 190 3.24 3.82 -4.79
C ASP A 190 4.16 3.94 -6.02
N PHE A 191 5.48 3.95 -5.83
CA PHE A 191 6.45 3.82 -6.92
C PHE A 191 6.21 2.55 -7.77
N THR A 192 5.59 1.51 -7.19
CA THR A 192 5.21 0.28 -7.92
C THR A 192 4.32 0.53 -9.14
N TYR A 193 3.55 1.62 -9.17
CA TYR A 193 2.80 2.02 -10.38
C TYR A 193 3.73 2.42 -11.52
N MET A 194 4.83 3.12 -11.21
CA MET A 194 5.83 3.49 -12.21
C MET A 194 6.62 2.27 -12.68
N MET A 195 7.02 1.39 -11.76
CA MET A 195 7.70 0.13 -12.09
C MET A 195 6.85 -0.69 -13.05
N GLU A 196 5.60 -0.97 -12.70
CA GLU A 196 4.68 -1.75 -13.53
C GLU A 196 4.50 -1.13 -14.91
N ARG A 197 4.33 0.20 -15.00
CA ARG A 197 4.14 0.90 -16.28
C ARG A 197 5.36 0.79 -17.20
N VAL A 198 6.56 1.01 -16.67
CA VAL A 198 7.81 0.90 -17.42
C VAL A 198 8.04 -0.54 -17.88
N GLN A 199 7.85 -1.51 -17.00
CA GLN A 199 7.97 -2.94 -17.32
C GLN A 199 6.96 -3.40 -18.40
N GLN A 200 5.72 -2.92 -18.34
CA GLN A 200 4.69 -3.20 -19.36
C GLN A 200 5.06 -2.65 -20.75
N HIS A 201 5.86 -1.60 -20.81
CA HIS A 201 6.35 -1.00 -22.06
C HIS A 201 7.68 -1.59 -22.54
N GLY A 202 8.20 -2.62 -21.84
CA GLY A 202 9.44 -3.31 -22.20
C GLY A 202 10.70 -2.69 -21.62
N GLY A 203 10.58 -1.68 -20.75
CA GLY A 203 11.66 -1.14 -19.95
C GLY A 203 11.92 -1.95 -18.68
N GLN A 204 12.89 -1.54 -17.89
CA GLN A 204 13.26 -2.17 -16.64
C GLN A 204 13.07 -1.22 -15.45
N ALA A 205 12.75 -1.77 -14.28
CA ALA A 205 12.56 -0.99 -13.07
C ALA A 205 13.17 -1.66 -11.85
N THR A 206 13.75 -0.89 -10.95
CA THR A 206 14.24 -1.40 -9.66
C THR A 206 13.93 -0.43 -8.52
N SER A 207 13.65 -1.00 -7.35
CA SER A 207 13.51 -0.27 -6.09
C SER A 207 14.68 -0.62 -5.19
N ILE A 208 15.49 0.37 -4.88
CA ILE A 208 16.73 0.24 -4.14
C ILE A 208 16.49 0.63 -2.68
N GLY A 209 16.83 -0.24 -1.73
CA GLY A 209 16.84 0.07 -0.32
C GLY A 209 18.21 0.50 0.14
N VAL A 210 18.33 1.58 0.93
CA VAL A 210 19.59 2.06 1.51
C VAL A 210 19.45 2.23 3.02
N GLY A 211 20.39 1.66 3.76
CA GLY A 211 20.48 1.78 5.21
C GLY A 211 20.93 3.17 5.64
N ALA A 212 20.25 3.70 6.64
CA ALA A 212 20.51 5.01 7.20
C ALA A 212 20.14 5.10 8.70
N ASP A 213 20.28 3.97 9.43
CA ASP A 213 19.88 3.91 10.84
C ASP A 213 20.82 4.71 11.73
N LEU A 214 20.23 5.48 12.64
CA LEU A 214 20.92 6.14 13.75
C LEU A 214 20.70 5.42 15.10
N GLY A 215 20.14 4.19 15.08
CA GLY A 215 19.82 3.44 16.29
C GLY A 215 18.61 3.99 17.04
N GLY A 216 17.66 4.59 16.33
CA GLY A 216 16.53 5.30 16.90
C GLY A 216 15.16 4.73 16.54
N TRP A 217 14.26 5.62 16.19
CA TRP A 217 12.86 5.34 15.97
C TRP A 217 12.57 4.85 14.54
N GLY A 218 11.65 3.93 14.41
CA GLY A 218 11.23 3.42 13.11
C GLY A 218 10.49 4.43 12.23
N HIS A 219 10.30 4.08 10.97
CA HIS A 219 9.52 4.88 10.01
C HIS A 219 8.13 5.27 10.57
N HIS A 220 7.64 6.44 10.17
CA HIS A 220 6.33 6.99 10.53
C HIS A 220 6.14 7.34 12.01
N THR A 221 7.22 7.53 12.77
CA THR A 221 7.18 8.13 14.11
C THR A 221 7.53 9.62 14.04
N ALA A 222 7.14 10.39 15.06
CA ALA A 222 7.47 11.82 15.13
C ALA A 222 8.96 12.06 15.37
N GLU A 223 9.63 11.08 15.93
CA GLU A 223 11.05 11.09 16.29
C GLU A 223 11.93 10.43 15.20
N PHE A 224 11.34 10.09 14.03
CA PHE A 224 12.12 9.51 12.93
C PHE A 224 13.24 10.44 12.51
N ASP A 225 14.44 9.89 12.43
CA ASP A 225 15.65 10.54 11.92
C ASP A 225 16.50 9.53 11.17
N PHE A 226 17.46 9.98 10.39
CA PHE A 226 18.33 9.12 9.60
C PHE A 226 19.72 9.72 9.44
N ASP A 227 20.73 8.88 9.20
CA ASP A 227 22.08 9.33 8.95
C ASP A 227 22.20 9.99 7.57
N GLU A 228 22.37 11.33 7.55
CA GLU A 228 22.45 12.10 6.30
C GLU A 228 23.62 11.71 5.38
N ARG A 229 24.62 10.97 5.88
CA ARG A 229 25.70 10.42 5.03
C ARG A 229 25.16 9.45 3.99
N ALA A 230 24.02 8.81 4.23
CA ALA A 230 23.31 7.98 3.26
C ALA A 230 22.92 8.75 1.98
N LEU A 231 22.65 10.05 2.07
CA LEU A 231 22.35 10.89 0.90
C LEU A 231 23.52 10.97 -0.07
N GLY A 232 24.74 11.13 0.46
CA GLY A 232 25.96 11.14 -0.36
C GLY A 232 26.22 9.81 -1.07
N LEU A 233 26.01 8.69 -0.38
CA LEU A 233 26.11 7.35 -0.95
C LEU A 233 25.04 7.12 -2.03
N ALA A 234 23.80 7.49 -1.76
CA ALA A 234 22.69 7.35 -2.69
C ALA A 234 22.88 8.18 -3.98
N ILE A 235 23.31 9.44 -3.84
CA ILE A 235 23.61 10.32 -4.99
C ILE A 235 24.70 9.71 -5.86
N ARG A 236 25.77 9.24 -5.24
CA ARG A 236 26.88 8.61 -5.97
C ARG A 236 26.41 7.37 -6.73
N LEU A 237 25.69 6.48 -6.07
CA LEU A 237 25.16 5.26 -6.70
C LEU A 237 24.25 5.59 -7.89
N LEU A 238 23.26 6.46 -7.70
CA LEU A 238 22.33 6.82 -8.78
C LEU A 238 23.04 7.51 -9.95
N SER A 239 24.05 8.34 -9.66
CA SER A 239 24.82 9.02 -10.72
C SER A 239 25.63 8.03 -11.55
N GLU A 240 26.37 7.12 -10.90
CA GLU A 240 27.16 6.08 -11.57
C GLU A 240 26.25 5.12 -12.37
N LEU A 241 25.13 4.70 -11.78
CA LEU A 241 24.14 3.84 -12.44
C LEU A 241 23.53 4.52 -13.67
N THR A 242 23.16 5.80 -13.56
CA THR A 242 22.62 6.54 -14.71
C THR A 242 23.64 6.66 -15.82
N PHE A 243 24.89 6.96 -15.48
CA PHE A 243 25.96 7.04 -16.47
C PHE A 243 26.21 5.70 -17.17
N ASP A 244 26.20 4.61 -16.41
CA ASP A 244 26.39 3.26 -16.93
C ASP A 244 25.24 2.84 -17.86
N LEU A 245 23.97 3.11 -17.48
CA LEU A 245 22.79 2.83 -18.30
C LEU A 245 22.72 3.63 -19.60
N LEU A 246 23.27 4.85 -19.62
CA LEU A 246 23.33 5.69 -20.84
C LEU A 246 24.40 5.24 -21.84
N GLN A 247 25.32 4.34 -21.46
CA GLN A 247 26.34 3.80 -22.34
C GLN A 247 25.99 2.43 -22.93
N SER A 248 24.93 1.80 -22.43
CA SER A 248 24.46 0.48 -22.87
C SER A 248 23.40 0.62 -23.93
#